data_a7b70eecd6cd85d8159c24400b97dbb6
#
_entry.id   a7b70eecd6cd85d8159c24400b97dbb6
#
_cell.length_a   1.000
_cell.length_b   1.000
_cell.length_c   1.000
_cell.angle_alpha   90.00
_cell.angle_beta   90.00
_cell.angle_gamma   90.00
#
_symmetry.space_group_name_H-M   'P 1'
#
loop_
_entity.id
_entity.type
_entity.pdbx_description
1 polymer ?
#
loop_
_entity_poly.entity_id
_entity_poly.type
_entity_poly.pdbx_seq_one_letter_code
_entity_poly.pdbx_strand_id
1 'polypeptide(L)'
;LDNGMNVSMSFILDQGDDATADTTAGANAPFDSHSVSVGMDGFGTLTFHGEGGDSAVAAMDASAAGGMWDNFQVAADEPKSGKSSNDMLSYALPTILDDLALAVSYTPNGDGGADSSTSYSATYTGVEGLTLDYGSGEDNETETTADAKAWKVSYAYGPVTATLTDLEYDHQTATSDRDMSSMAVSYTLTDEISIGYGEEEITDGTASSEKAEFSGFDVSYTAGGMTLKAYAQEAENISYSTTATEDQEIWAVN
;
A
#
# COMPACT_ATOMS: atom_id res chain seq x y z
N LEU A 1 -11.87 16.85 -24.06
CA LEU A 1 -12.08 16.72 -25.51
C LEU A 1 -13.59 16.83 -25.83
N ASP A 2 -13.95 17.27 -27.03
CA ASP A 2 -15.36 17.49 -27.43
C ASP A 2 -16.21 16.19 -27.48
N ASN A 3 -15.58 15.05 -27.34
CA ASN A 3 -16.23 13.72 -27.34
C ASN A 3 -16.46 13.13 -25.93
N GLY A 4 -16.37 13.94 -24.88
CA GLY A 4 -16.53 13.47 -23.49
C GLY A 4 -15.30 12.77 -22.90
N MET A 5 -14.20 12.66 -23.64
CA MET A 5 -12.94 12.12 -23.09
C MET A 5 -12.19 13.19 -22.30
N ASN A 6 -11.69 12.79 -21.15
CA ASN A 6 -10.78 13.58 -20.32
C ASN A 6 -9.39 12.93 -20.36
N VAL A 7 -8.38 13.72 -20.72
CA VAL A 7 -6.98 13.25 -20.71
C VAL A 7 -6.22 14.07 -19.70
N SER A 8 -5.56 13.40 -18.77
CA SER A 8 -4.67 13.99 -17.79
C SER A 8 -3.28 13.37 -17.88
N MET A 9 -2.28 14.15 -17.53
CA MET A 9 -0.89 13.72 -17.45
C MET A 9 -0.34 14.13 -16.08
N SER A 10 0.32 13.23 -15.41
CA SER A 10 1.05 13.48 -14.16
C SER A 10 2.52 13.17 -14.38
N PHE A 11 3.37 13.99 -13.81
CA PHE A 11 4.79 13.72 -13.72
C PHE A 11 5.37 14.38 -12.47
N ILE A 12 6.28 13.69 -11.79
CA ILE A 12 7.05 14.19 -10.67
C ILE A 12 8.47 14.40 -11.17
N LEU A 13 9.00 15.59 -10.92
CA LEU A 13 10.40 15.91 -11.20
C LEU A 13 11.21 15.60 -9.95
N ASP A 14 12.12 14.66 -10.04
CA ASP A 14 13.12 14.45 -9.03
C ASP A 14 14.24 15.47 -9.19
N GLN A 15 14.49 16.27 -8.15
CA GLN A 15 15.73 17.03 -8.03
C GLN A 15 16.73 16.08 -7.39
N GLY A 16 17.43 15.28 -8.20
CA GLY A 16 18.43 14.36 -7.71
C GLY A 16 19.22 14.94 -6.53
N ASP A 17 18.96 14.44 -5.35
CA ASP A 17 19.65 14.79 -4.12
C ASP A 17 21.01 14.07 -4.01
N ASP A 18 21.43 13.48 -5.10
CA ASP A 18 22.61 12.66 -5.17
C ASP A 18 23.88 13.48 -5.16
N ALA A 19 24.32 13.81 -3.93
CA ALA A 19 25.66 14.31 -3.67
C ALA A 19 26.75 13.25 -3.92
N THR A 20 26.39 12.02 -4.22
CA THR A 20 27.29 10.96 -4.66
C THR A 20 27.17 10.80 -6.16
N ALA A 21 28.16 11.28 -6.89
CA ALA A 21 28.27 11.08 -8.32
C ALA A 21 28.28 9.58 -8.64
N ASP A 22 27.11 9.00 -8.84
CA ASP A 22 27.01 7.69 -9.46
C ASP A 22 27.34 7.88 -10.95
N THR A 23 28.46 7.29 -11.34
CA THR A 23 28.94 7.31 -12.72
C THR A 23 28.23 6.28 -13.60
N THR A 24 27.14 5.67 -13.12
CA THR A 24 26.33 4.72 -13.87
C THR A 24 25.39 5.49 -14.80
N ALA A 25 25.55 5.32 -16.09
CA ALA A 25 24.67 5.93 -17.08
C ALA A 25 23.24 5.45 -16.86
N GLY A 26 22.36 6.34 -16.40
CA GLY A 26 20.96 6.05 -16.07
C GLY A 26 20.48 6.70 -14.77
N ALA A 27 21.39 7.14 -13.91
CA ALA A 27 21.07 7.69 -12.57
C ALA A 27 20.51 9.13 -12.58
N ASN A 28 20.26 9.72 -13.72
CA ASN A 28 19.75 11.09 -13.87
C ASN A 28 18.47 11.13 -14.71
N ALA A 29 17.53 10.22 -14.48
CA ALA A 29 16.20 10.40 -15.04
C ALA A 29 15.56 11.62 -14.36
N PRO A 30 15.17 12.67 -15.11
CA PRO A 30 14.60 13.88 -14.49
C PRO A 30 13.18 13.65 -13.95
N PHE A 31 12.64 12.47 -14.13
CA PHE A 31 11.30 12.08 -13.69
C PHE A 31 11.41 10.96 -12.66
N ASP A 32 10.80 11.16 -11.51
CA ASP A 32 10.61 10.13 -10.48
C ASP A 32 9.41 9.23 -10.84
N SER A 33 8.35 9.84 -11.33
CA SER A 33 7.20 9.10 -11.85
C SER A 33 6.48 9.88 -12.95
N HIS A 34 5.86 9.16 -13.87
CA HIS A 34 5.00 9.78 -14.89
C HIS A 34 3.90 8.83 -15.35
N SER A 35 2.73 9.42 -15.61
CA SER A 35 1.57 8.67 -16.11
C SER A 35 0.69 9.50 -17.04
N VAL A 36 -0.07 8.81 -17.88
CA VAL A 36 -1.11 9.39 -18.75
C VAL A 36 -2.41 8.64 -18.49
N SER A 37 -3.45 9.36 -18.09
CA SER A 37 -4.79 8.81 -17.87
C SER A 37 -5.78 9.30 -18.92
N VAL A 38 -6.61 8.40 -19.40
CA VAL A 38 -7.72 8.68 -20.34
C VAL A 38 -9.01 8.23 -19.67
N GLY A 39 -9.78 9.20 -19.18
CA GLY A 39 -11.13 8.99 -18.68
C GLY A 39 -12.12 9.01 -19.84
N MET A 40 -13.01 8.03 -19.88
CA MET A 40 -14.05 7.89 -20.90
C MET A 40 -15.40 7.77 -20.22
N ASP A 41 -16.32 8.68 -20.53
CA ASP A 41 -17.66 8.68 -19.92
C ASP A 41 -18.37 7.36 -20.20
N GLY A 42 -18.82 6.68 -19.12
CA GLY A 42 -19.48 5.38 -19.19
C GLY A 42 -18.56 4.17 -19.47
N PHE A 43 -17.25 4.39 -19.70
CA PHE A 43 -16.28 3.33 -19.98
C PHE A 43 -15.14 3.22 -18.97
N GLY A 44 -15.09 4.11 -17.97
CA GLY A 44 -14.05 4.10 -16.95
C GLY A 44 -12.79 4.88 -17.35
N THR A 45 -11.67 4.56 -16.66
CA THR A 45 -10.39 5.27 -16.83
C THR A 45 -9.26 4.29 -17.07
N LEU A 46 -8.59 4.47 -18.19
CA LEU A 46 -7.35 3.76 -18.52
C LEU A 46 -6.16 4.67 -18.19
N THR A 47 -5.21 4.16 -17.44
CA THR A 47 -3.95 4.84 -17.12
C THR A 47 -2.78 4.02 -17.60
N PHE A 48 -1.87 4.67 -18.30
CA PHE A 48 -0.55 4.15 -18.60
C PHE A 48 0.45 4.81 -17.65
N HIS A 49 1.17 3.98 -16.89
CA HIS A 49 2.26 4.39 -16.02
C HIS A 49 3.57 4.09 -16.74
N GLY A 50 4.26 5.12 -17.17
CA GLY A 50 5.58 4.95 -17.77
C GLY A 50 6.64 4.70 -16.71
N GLU A 51 6.40 5.21 -15.50
CA GLU A 51 7.24 5.01 -14.33
C GLU A 51 6.39 5.11 -13.04
N GLY A 52 6.68 4.25 -12.05
CA GLY A 52 6.02 4.33 -10.73
C GLY A 52 4.55 3.88 -10.73
N GLY A 53 4.21 2.79 -11.40
CA GLY A 53 2.86 2.21 -11.38
C GLY A 53 2.70 1.16 -10.30
N ASP A 54 1.57 1.20 -9.58
CA ASP A 54 1.15 0.16 -8.64
C ASP A 54 0.06 -0.72 -9.26
N SER A 55 0.20 -2.02 -9.08
CA SER A 55 -0.82 -2.98 -9.50
C SER A 55 -2.13 -2.77 -8.74
N ALA A 56 -3.22 -3.30 -9.23
CA ALA A 56 -4.53 -3.11 -8.62
C ALA A 56 -4.58 -3.62 -7.17
N VAL A 57 -3.81 -4.64 -6.81
CA VAL A 57 -3.68 -5.12 -5.43
C VAL A 57 -2.70 -4.25 -4.63
N ALA A 58 -1.58 -3.83 -5.20
CA ALA A 58 -0.61 -2.97 -4.53
C ALA A 58 -1.18 -1.56 -4.22
N ALA A 59 -2.08 -1.06 -5.08
CA ALA A 59 -2.78 0.21 -4.87
C ALA A 59 -3.81 0.16 -3.72
N MET A 60 -4.13 -1.03 -3.17
CA MET A 60 -4.91 -1.15 -1.95
C MET A 60 -4.00 -0.81 -0.76
N ASP A 61 -4.47 0.07 0.11
CA ASP A 61 -3.82 0.24 1.40
C ASP A 61 -4.10 -0.99 2.29
N ALA A 62 -3.15 -1.90 2.34
CA ALA A 62 -3.27 -3.16 3.07
C ALA A 62 -2.96 -3.03 4.58
N SER A 63 -2.71 -1.84 5.11
CA SER A 63 -2.58 -1.60 6.54
C SER A 63 -3.85 -1.00 7.13
N ALA A 64 -4.30 -1.53 8.27
CA ALA A 64 -5.36 -0.92 9.08
C ALA A 64 -4.79 0.15 10.02
N ALA A 65 -3.57 -0.03 10.51
CA ALA A 65 -2.93 0.82 11.51
C ALA A 65 -1.98 1.87 10.90
N GLY A 66 -1.92 1.95 9.56
CA GLY A 66 -1.21 2.99 8.82
C GLY A 66 0.29 2.72 8.65
N GLY A 67 0.70 1.45 8.63
CA GLY A 67 2.09 1.07 8.36
C GLY A 67 3.02 1.47 9.52
N MET A 68 2.71 1.06 10.75
CA MET A 68 3.54 1.41 11.91
C MET A 68 4.98 0.92 11.76
N TRP A 69 5.19 -0.20 11.08
CA TRP A 69 6.49 -0.79 10.78
C TRP A 69 7.45 0.22 10.11
N ASP A 70 6.95 1.14 9.29
CA ASP A 70 7.74 2.16 8.60
C ASP A 70 8.36 3.22 9.56
N ASN A 71 7.83 3.34 10.77
CA ASN A 71 8.37 4.25 11.77
C ASN A 71 9.60 3.68 12.51
N PHE A 72 9.86 2.38 12.37
CA PHE A 72 10.98 1.69 13.00
C PHE A 72 12.07 1.39 11.97
N GLN A 73 13.32 1.31 12.43
CA GLN A 73 14.40 0.86 11.58
C GLN A 73 14.35 -0.67 11.43
N VAL A 74 13.44 -1.15 10.64
CA VAL A 74 13.35 -2.57 10.32
C VAL A 74 14.47 -2.91 9.34
N ALA A 75 15.31 -3.85 9.71
CA ALA A 75 16.51 -4.18 8.92
C ALA A 75 16.19 -4.94 7.62
N ALA A 76 14.95 -5.38 7.42
CA ALA A 76 14.58 -6.18 6.26
C ALA A 76 13.08 -6.12 5.96
N ASP A 77 12.82 -5.99 4.70
CA ASP A 77 11.62 -6.43 3.98
C ASP A 77 10.28 -5.86 4.48
N GLU A 78 9.97 -4.71 3.93
CA GLU A 78 8.61 -4.15 3.91
C GLU A 78 7.59 -5.21 3.47
N PRO A 79 6.36 -5.17 4.00
CA PRO A 79 5.29 -6.02 3.50
C PRO A 79 5.09 -5.77 2.00
N LYS A 80 5.24 -6.81 1.18
CA LYS A 80 5.03 -6.71 -0.26
C LYS A 80 3.55 -6.87 -0.57
N SER A 81 2.98 -5.87 -1.23
CA SER A 81 1.55 -5.85 -1.58
C SER A 81 1.25 -6.21 -3.04
N GLY A 82 2.26 -6.62 -3.80
CA GLY A 82 2.13 -6.96 -5.21
C GLY A 82 3.05 -6.16 -6.09
N LYS A 83 2.84 -6.24 -7.41
CA LYS A 83 3.71 -5.62 -8.41
C LYS A 83 3.65 -4.10 -8.37
N SER A 84 4.80 -3.46 -8.21
CA SER A 84 5.04 -2.06 -8.57
C SER A 84 6.03 -2.03 -9.73
N SER A 85 5.71 -1.35 -10.80
CA SER A 85 6.52 -1.43 -12.03
C SER A 85 6.35 -0.21 -12.93
N ASN A 86 7.35 -0.02 -13.77
CA ASN A 86 7.25 0.84 -14.93
C ASN A 86 6.47 0.12 -16.06
N ASP A 87 6.01 0.88 -17.05
CA ASP A 87 5.30 0.38 -18.23
C ASP A 87 4.01 -0.40 -17.92
N MET A 88 3.34 -0.04 -16.82
CA MET A 88 2.10 -0.67 -16.37
C MET A 88 0.87 0.01 -16.97
N LEU A 89 -0.13 -0.79 -17.31
CA LEU A 89 -1.48 -0.36 -17.64
C LEU A 89 -2.41 -0.65 -16.47
N SER A 90 -3.14 0.35 -15.98
CA SER A 90 -4.22 0.17 -15.02
C SER A 90 -5.56 0.64 -15.61
N TYR A 91 -6.62 -0.06 -15.28
CA TYR A 91 -7.96 0.25 -15.75
C TYR A 91 -8.95 0.21 -14.58
N ALA A 92 -9.44 1.40 -14.22
CA ALA A 92 -10.58 1.54 -13.33
C ALA A 92 -11.86 1.39 -14.15
N LEU A 93 -12.63 0.34 -13.88
CA LEU A 93 -13.86 0.05 -14.60
C LEU A 93 -14.90 1.16 -14.35
N PRO A 94 -15.84 1.37 -15.29
CA PRO A 94 -17.00 2.23 -15.02
C PRO A 94 -17.84 1.63 -13.90
N THR A 95 -18.63 2.45 -13.21
CA THR A 95 -19.60 1.98 -12.23
C THR A 95 -20.63 1.07 -12.92
N ILE A 96 -20.51 -0.24 -12.69
CA ILE A 96 -21.42 -1.26 -13.21
C ILE A 96 -22.55 -1.50 -12.22
N LEU A 97 -22.23 -1.51 -10.94
CA LEU A 97 -23.16 -1.57 -9.82
C LEU A 97 -22.86 -0.39 -8.91
N ASP A 98 -23.91 0.25 -8.40
CA ASP A 98 -23.76 1.27 -7.40
C ASP A 98 -22.98 0.67 -6.22
N ASP A 99 -22.09 1.46 -5.63
CA ASP A 99 -21.28 1.08 -4.48
C ASP A 99 -20.23 -0.04 -4.71
N LEU A 100 -19.96 -0.44 -5.96
CA LEU A 100 -18.92 -1.40 -6.32
C LEU A 100 -17.92 -0.77 -7.31
N ALA A 101 -16.69 -0.54 -6.86
CA ALA A 101 -15.57 -0.14 -7.71
C ALA A 101 -14.69 -1.36 -8.04
N LEU A 102 -14.28 -1.47 -9.29
CA LEU A 102 -13.42 -2.55 -9.78
C LEU A 102 -12.22 -1.95 -10.51
N ALA A 103 -11.04 -2.53 -10.31
CA ALA A 103 -9.83 -2.17 -11.04
C ALA A 103 -9.06 -3.41 -11.49
N VAL A 104 -8.34 -3.26 -12.59
CA VAL A 104 -7.44 -4.28 -13.16
C VAL A 104 -6.15 -3.60 -13.55
N SER A 105 -5.02 -4.25 -13.36
CA SER A 105 -3.74 -3.81 -13.88
C SER A 105 -3.02 -4.90 -14.65
N TYR A 106 -2.17 -4.48 -15.56
CA TYR A 106 -1.36 -5.36 -16.39
C TYR A 106 0.03 -4.74 -16.61
N THR A 107 1.05 -5.48 -16.23
CA THR A 107 2.43 -5.16 -16.56
C THR A 107 2.90 -6.13 -17.65
N PRO A 108 3.27 -5.65 -18.83
CA PRO A 108 3.73 -6.53 -19.90
C PRO A 108 5.07 -7.17 -19.53
N ASN A 109 5.37 -8.27 -20.19
CA ASN A 109 6.67 -8.92 -20.11
C ASN A 109 7.80 -7.91 -20.44
N GLY A 110 8.76 -7.78 -19.53
CA GLY A 110 9.91 -6.89 -19.69
C GLY A 110 11.08 -7.54 -20.43
N ASP A 111 12.03 -6.71 -20.85
CA ASP A 111 13.32 -7.18 -21.33
C ASP A 111 14.05 -7.92 -20.19
N GLY A 112 14.47 -9.17 -20.42
CA GLY A 112 15.24 -9.94 -19.45
C GLY A 112 14.57 -11.23 -18.96
N GLY A 113 13.36 -11.57 -19.46
CA GLY A 113 12.71 -12.85 -19.19
C GLY A 113 11.75 -12.84 -18.01
N ALA A 114 11.38 -11.65 -17.50
CA ALA A 114 10.25 -11.53 -16.57
C ALA A 114 8.93 -11.85 -17.29
N ASP A 115 8.06 -12.64 -16.68
CA ASP A 115 6.73 -12.88 -17.18
C ASP A 115 5.82 -11.64 -16.95
N SER A 116 4.72 -11.55 -17.69
CA SER A 116 3.72 -10.52 -17.45
C SER A 116 3.03 -10.73 -16.11
N SER A 117 2.62 -9.63 -15.47
CA SER A 117 1.84 -9.65 -14.22
C SER A 117 0.46 -9.06 -14.44
N THR A 118 -0.54 -9.68 -13.85
CA THR A 118 -1.94 -9.20 -13.88
C THR A 118 -2.48 -9.15 -12.46
N SER A 119 -3.19 -8.09 -12.11
CA SER A 119 -3.91 -8.04 -10.84
C SER A 119 -5.29 -7.39 -10.97
N TYR A 120 -6.12 -7.60 -9.97
CA TYR A 120 -7.45 -7.01 -9.86
C TYR A 120 -7.77 -6.64 -8.42
N SER A 121 -8.62 -5.63 -8.27
CA SER A 121 -9.18 -5.25 -6.97
C SER A 121 -10.66 -4.88 -7.07
N ALA A 122 -11.34 -5.00 -5.94
CA ALA A 122 -12.74 -4.65 -5.78
C ALA A 122 -12.93 -3.93 -4.44
N THR A 123 -13.67 -2.82 -4.45
CA THR A 123 -14.13 -2.08 -3.27
C THR A 123 -15.64 -2.02 -3.25
N TYR A 124 -16.25 -2.44 -2.15
CA TYR A 124 -17.70 -2.39 -1.95
C TYR A 124 -18.06 -1.50 -0.76
N THR A 125 -19.00 -0.57 -0.97
CA THR A 125 -19.46 0.41 0.02
C THR A 125 -21.00 0.45 0.19
N GLY A 126 -21.72 -0.56 -0.31
CA GLY A 126 -23.19 -0.57 -0.36
C GLY A 126 -23.90 -0.78 0.98
N VAL A 127 -23.17 -0.89 2.09
CA VAL A 127 -23.71 -0.91 3.45
C VAL A 127 -23.19 0.30 4.20
N GLU A 128 -24.10 1.08 4.81
CA GLU A 128 -23.74 2.29 5.53
C GLU A 128 -22.67 2.01 6.61
N GLY A 129 -21.58 2.76 6.55
CA GLY A 129 -20.43 2.64 7.44
C GLY A 129 -19.50 1.46 7.12
N LEU A 130 -19.82 0.55 6.20
CA LEU A 130 -19.00 -0.59 5.83
C LEU A 130 -18.25 -0.34 4.53
N THR A 131 -16.95 -0.58 4.54
CA THR A 131 -16.11 -0.70 3.33
C THR A 131 -15.46 -2.07 3.33
N LEU A 132 -15.54 -2.76 2.21
CA LEU A 132 -14.87 -4.03 1.97
C LEU A 132 -13.98 -3.89 0.74
N ASP A 133 -12.70 -4.19 0.91
CA ASP A 133 -11.72 -4.21 -0.17
C ASP A 133 -11.17 -5.62 -0.31
N TYR A 134 -10.95 -6.03 -1.55
CA TYR A 134 -10.27 -7.27 -1.90
C TYR A 134 -9.42 -7.06 -3.13
N GLY A 135 -8.22 -7.60 -3.13
CA GLY A 135 -7.32 -7.60 -4.28
C GLY A 135 -6.54 -8.90 -4.38
N SER A 136 -6.16 -9.25 -5.59
CA SER A 136 -5.25 -10.35 -5.86
C SER A 136 -4.52 -10.13 -7.17
N GLY A 137 -3.31 -10.65 -7.29
CA GLY A 137 -2.51 -10.52 -8.50
C GLY A 137 -1.18 -11.22 -8.41
N GLU A 138 -0.48 -11.20 -9.54
CA GLU A 138 0.85 -11.77 -9.71
C GLU A 138 1.90 -10.67 -9.59
N ASP A 139 3.04 -10.99 -8.99
CA ASP A 139 4.26 -10.19 -9.01
C ASP A 139 5.38 -11.01 -9.64
N ASN A 140 5.45 -10.97 -10.96
CA ASN A 140 6.41 -11.72 -11.73
C ASN A 140 7.64 -10.87 -12.06
N GLU A 141 8.80 -11.36 -11.67
CA GLU A 141 10.11 -10.78 -11.98
C GLU A 141 10.95 -11.75 -12.81
N THR A 142 12.13 -11.30 -13.19
CA THR A 142 13.07 -12.16 -13.92
C THR A 142 13.41 -13.40 -13.09
N GLU A 143 13.07 -14.59 -13.58
CA GLU A 143 13.33 -15.90 -12.96
C GLU A 143 12.58 -16.19 -11.66
N THR A 144 11.72 -15.28 -11.16
CA THR A 144 10.92 -15.50 -9.95
C THR A 144 9.48 -15.07 -10.14
N THR A 145 8.56 -15.76 -9.48
CA THR A 145 7.13 -15.44 -9.48
C THR A 145 6.62 -15.34 -8.05
N ALA A 146 5.66 -14.48 -7.83
CA ALA A 146 4.94 -14.40 -6.58
C ALA A 146 3.45 -14.07 -6.83
N ASP A 147 2.61 -14.48 -5.88
CA ASP A 147 1.19 -14.14 -5.83
C ASP A 147 0.93 -13.25 -4.62
N ALA A 148 0.17 -12.18 -4.81
CA ALA A 148 -0.27 -11.30 -3.74
C ALA A 148 -1.79 -11.35 -3.59
N LYS A 149 -2.28 -11.39 -2.36
CA LYS A 149 -3.70 -11.25 -2.00
C LYS A 149 -3.84 -10.33 -0.82
N ALA A 150 -4.82 -9.46 -0.86
CA ALA A 150 -5.14 -8.59 0.26
C ALA A 150 -6.65 -8.47 0.44
N TRP A 151 -7.09 -8.35 1.68
CA TRP A 151 -8.44 -7.90 2.00
C TRP A 151 -8.41 -6.88 3.14
N LYS A 152 -9.37 -5.95 3.12
CA LYS A 152 -9.58 -4.95 4.14
C LYS A 152 -11.06 -4.81 4.44
N VAL A 153 -11.39 -4.78 5.72
CA VAL A 153 -12.74 -4.51 6.20
C VAL A 153 -12.68 -3.33 7.14
N SER A 154 -13.43 -2.28 6.84
CA SER A 154 -13.57 -1.12 7.70
C SER A 154 -15.04 -0.90 8.03
N TYR A 155 -15.36 -0.69 9.30
CA TYR A 155 -16.72 -0.41 9.75
C TYR A 155 -16.74 0.80 10.70
N ALA A 156 -17.50 1.81 10.28
CA ALA A 156 -17.75 3.01 11.06
C ALA A 156 -19.15 2.97 11.68
N TYR A 157 -19.23 3.07 13.00
CA TYR A 157 -20.49 3.15 13.74
C TYR A 157 -20.45 4.27 14.78
N GLY A 158 -21.18 5.33 14.53
CA GLY A 158 -21.15 6.52 15.37
C GLY A 158 -19.74 7.13 15.42
N PRO A 159 -19.15 7.33 16.60
CA PRO A 159 -17.80 7.89 16.72
C PRO A 159 -16.69 6.83 16.60
N VAL A 160 -17.00 5.56 16.42
CA VAL A 160 -16.03 4.46 16.38
C VAL A 160 -15.82 4.00 14.94
N THR A 161 -14.57 3.81 14.53
CA THR A 161 -14.21 3.08 13.33
C THR A 161 -13.29 1.92 13.68
N ALA A 162 -13.59 0.74 13.20
CA ALA A 162 -12.74 -0.45 13.33
C ALA A 162 -12.33 -0.93 11.94
N THR A 163 -11.06 -1.25 11.76
CA THR A 163 -10.50 -1.72 10.50
C THR A 163 -9.66 -2.98 10.75
N LEU A 164 -9.79 -3.95 9.87
CA LEU A 164 -9.00 -5.18 9.84
C LEU A 164 -8.45 -5.37 8.44
N THR A 165 -7.21 -5.80 8.33
CA THR A 165 -6.58 -6.16 7.05
C THR A 165 -5.77 -7.42 7.17
N ASP A 166 -5.59 -8.06 6.05
CA ASP A 166 -4.71 -9.20 5.90
C ASP A 166 -4.11 -9.17 4.49
N LEU A 167 -2.82 -9.43 4.39
CA LEU A 167 -2.04 -9.44 3.19
C LEU A 167 -1.18 -10.70 3.16
N GLU A 168 -1.34 -11.50 2.13
CA GLU A 168 -0.52 -12.68 1.83
C GLU A 168 0.35 -12.38 0.60
N TYR A 169 1.64 -12.67 0.70
CA TYR A 169 2.59 -12.61 -0.40
C TYR A 169 3.35 -13.92 -0.50
N ASP A 170 2.88 -14.77 -1.40
CA ASP A 170 3.43 -16.11 -1.66
C ASP A 170 4.47 -16.03 -2.78
N HIS A 171 5.73 -16.13 -2.44
CA HIS A 171 6.83 -16.11 -3.39
C HIS A 171 7.25 -17.53 -3.79
N GLN A 172 7.69 -17.72 -5.02
CA GLN A 172 8.23 -19.01 -5.52
C GLN A 172 9.28 -19.64 -4.57
N THR A 173 10.03 -18.83 -3.86
CA THR A 173 10.95 -19.24 -2.81
C THR A 173 10.32 -18.97 -1.45
N ALA A 174 9.89 -20.00 -0.75
CA ALA A 174 9.12 -19.88 0.50
C ALA A 174 9.80 -19.00 1.60
N THR A 175 11.13 -18.90 1.61
CA THR A 175 11.83 -17.98 2.53
C THR A 175 11.67 -16.51 2.19
N SER A 176 11.04 -16.19 1.07
CA SER A 176 10.72 -14.83 0.63
C SER A 176 9.22 -14.52 0.74
N ASP A 177 8.43 -15.44 1.28
CA ASP A 177 7.03 -15.18 1.63
C ASP A 177 6.94 -14.09 2.70
N ARG A 178 5.90 -13.30 2.65
CA ARG A 178 5.61 -12.25 3.64
C ARG A 178 4.10 -12.14 3.82
N ASP A 179 3.67 -12.33 5.05
CA ASP A 179 2.28 -12.11 5.42
C ASP A 179 2.19 -10.96 6.40
N MET A 180 1.17 -10.16 6.29
CA MET A 180 0.87 -9.08 7.22
C MET A 180 -0.59 -9.13 7.64
N SER A 181 -0.84 -9.11 8.94
CA SER A 181 -2.15 -8.82 9.49
C SER A 181 -2.12 -7.50 10.25
N SER A 182 -3.20 -6.73 10.17
CA SER A 182 -3.28 -5.44 10.85
C SER A 182 -4.69 -5.18 11.35
N MET A 183 -4.79 -4.56 12.52
CA MET A 183 -6.05 -4.05 13.05
C MET A 183 -5.90 -2.65 13.60
N ALA A 184 -6.98 -1.87 13.50
CA ALA A 184 -7.05 -0.56 14.13
C ALA A 184 -8.45 -0.27 14.64
N VAL A 185 -8.52 0.48 15.72
CA VAL A 185 -9.75 1.08 16.23
C VAL A 185 -9.50 2.55 16.48
N SER A 186 -10.36 3.41 15.95
CA SER A 186 -10.33 4.84 16.24
C SER A 186 -11.64 5.30 16.87
N TYR A 187 -11.54 6.33 17.70
CA TYR A 187 -12.67 6.98 18.37
C TYR A 187 -12.59 8.49 18.22
N THR A 188 -13.63 9.08 17.65
CA THR A 188 -13.79 10.53 17.53
C THR A 188 -14.38 11.10 18.81
N LEU A 189 -13.54 11.74 19.63
CA LEU A 189 -13.92 12.35 20.91
C LEU A 189 -14.73 13.62 20.71
N THR A 190 -14.29 14.47 19.78
CA THR A 190 -14.95 15.70 19.35
C THR A 190 -14.72 15.89 17.85
N ASP A 191 -15.36 16.89 17.23
CA ASP A 191 -15.12 17.22 15.82
C ASP A 191 -13.64 17.56 15.50
N GLU A 192 -12.84 17.84 16.52
CA GLU A 192 -11.44 18.25 16.40
C GLU A 192 -10.46 17.18 16.90
N ILE A 193 -10.88 16.25 17.76
CA ILE A 193 -10.00 15.29 18.44
C ILE A 193 -10.43 13.87 18.15
N SER A 194 -9.48 13.06 17.69
CA SER A 194 -9.61 11.60 17.61
C SER A 194 -8.45 10.90 18.34
N ILE A 195 -8.71 9.69 18.80
CA ILE A 195 -7.73 8.79 19.38
C ILE A 195 -7.79 7.47 18.62
N GLY A 196 -6.66 6.82 18.47
CA GLY A 196 -6.53 5.54 17.79
C GLY A 196 -5.66 4.56 18.58
N TYR A 197 -5.89 3.29 18.30
CA TYR A 197 -5.02 2.19 18.67
C TYR A 197 -4.92 1.25 17.49
N GLY A 198 -3.72 0.75 17.21
CA GLY A 198 -3.48 -0.21 16.13
C GLY A 198 -2.46 -1.26 16.51
N GLU A 199 -2.53 -2.38 15.82
CA GLU A 199 -1.58 -3.48 15.86
C GLU A 199 -1.29 -3.94 14.44
N GLU A 200 -0.04 -4.30 14.19
CA GLU A 200 0.43 -4.91 12.94
C GLU A 200 1.36 -6.07 13.26
N GLU A 201 1.22 -7.15 12.53
CA GLU A 201 2.03 -8.34 12.65
C GLU A 201 2.54 -8.73 11.26
N ILE A 202 3.86 -8.93 11.14
CA ILE A 202 4.48 -9.35 9.89
C ILE A 202 5.20 -10.67 10.12
N THR A 203 4.94 -11.64 9.26
CA THR A 203 5.63 -12.94 9.23
C THR A 203 6.58 -13.03 8.04
N ASP A 204 7.71 -13.65 8.30
CA ASP A 204 8.69 -14.05 7.31
C ASP A 204 8.49 -15.55 6.99
N GLY A 205 8.60 -15.94 5.72
CA GLY A 205 8.48 -17.34 5.28
C GLY A 205 9.54 -18.31 5.79
N THR A 206 10.46 -17.84 6.65
CA THR A 206 11.48 -18.69 7.26
C THR A 206 10.90 -19.43 8.46
N ALA A 207 10.82 -20.75 8.41
CA ALA A 207 10.15 -21.61 9.40
C ALA A 207 10.63 -21.49 10.85
N SER A 208 11.72 -20.82 11.13
CA SER A 208 12.27 -20.56 12.46
C SER A 208 12.26 -19.10 12.89
N SER A 209 11.65 -18.22 12.09
CA SER A 209 11.52 -16.81 12.44
C SER A 209 10.37 -16.58 13.42
N GLU A 210 10.53 -15.60 14.28
CA GLU A 210 9.44 -15.04 15.08
C GLU A 210 8.70 -14.00 14.25
N LYS A 211 7.50 -13.66 14.63
CA LYS A 211 6.75 -12.57 14.01
C LYS A 211 7.29 -11.23 14.49
N ALA A 212 7.38 -10.26 13.59
CA ALA A 212 7.58 -8.88 13.96
C ALA A 212 6.23 -8.28 14.34
N GLU A 213 6.12 -7.73 15.54
CA GLU A 213 4.88 -7.22 16.11
C GLU A 213 5.02 -5.72 16.39
N PHE A 214 4.01 -4.95 15.98
CA PHE A 214 3.96 -3.50 16.15
C PHE A 214 2.64 -3.13 16.80
N SER A 215 2.68 -2.26 17.79
CA SER A 215 1.46 -1.73 18.41
C SER A 215 1.61 -0.26 18.77
N GLY A 216 0.50 0.45 18.90
CA GLY A 216 0.59 1.85 19.30
C GLY A 216 -0.72 2.58 19.44
N PHE A 217 -0.61 3.71 20.12
CA PHE A 217 -1.68 4.69 20.28
C PHE A 217 -1.36 5.95 19.50
N ASP A 218 -2.38 6.56 18.95
CA ASP A 218 -2.28 7.89 18.36
C ASP A 218 -3.39 8.82 18.87
N VAL A 219 -3.07 10.12 18.83
CA VAL A 219 -4.02 11.21 19.08
C VAL A 219 -3.86 12.22 17.96
N SER A 220 -4.97 12.61 17.35
CA SER A 220 -5.01 13.65 16.32
C SER A 220 -5.87 14.83 16.80
N TYR A 221 -5.36 16.06 16.61
CA TYR A 221 -6.07 17.29 16.84
C TYR A 221 -6.06 18.14 15.58
N THR A 222 -7.26 18.46 15.06
CA THR A 222 -7.42 19.27 13.84
C THR A 222 -8.20 20.53 14.12
N ALA A 223 -7.60 21.70 13.94
CA ALA A 223 -8.25 22.99 14.09
C ALA A 223 -7.64 24.03 13.14
N GLY A 224 -8.47 24.89 12.57
CA GLY A 224 -8.02 26.04 11.76
C GLY A 224 -7.22 25.66 10.51
N GLY A 225 -7.41 24.46 9.95
CA GLY A 225 -6.67 23.95 8.79
C GLY A 225 -5.30 23.36 9.12
N MET A 226 -5.00 23.20 10.40
CA MET A 226 -3.79 22.53 10.89
C MET A 226 -4.18 21.22 11.59
N THR A 227 -3.44 20.14 11.35
CA THR A 227 -3.57 18.89 12.09
C THR A 227 -2.26 18.63 12.84
N LEU A 228 -2.40 18.33 14.14
CA LEU A 228 -1.32 17.89 15.00
C LEU A 228 -1.57 16.42 15.33
N LYS A 229 -0.59 15.55 15.07
CA LYS A 229 -0.66 14.13 15.39
C LYS A 229 0.44 13.79 16.39
N ALA A 230 0.07 13.12 17.49
CA ALA A 230 1.02 12.55 18.44
C ALA A 230 0.80 11.05 18.50
N TYR A 231 1.88 10.28 18.58
CA TYR A 231 1.82 8.83 18.71
C TYR A 231 2.89 8.28 19.65
N ALA A 232 2.58 7.13 20.23
CA ALA A 232 3.50 6.30 20.99
C ALA A 232 3.35 4.87 20.47
N GLN A 233 4.43 4.27 20.00
CA GLN A 233 4.45 2.96 19.35
C GLN A 233 5.59 2.11 19.89
N GLU A 234 5.35 0.82 19.92
CA GLU A 234 6.33 -0.23 20.31
C GLU A 234 6.44 -1.24 19.17
N ALA A 235 7.62 -1.79 19.03
CA ALA A 235 7.91 -2.87 18.11
C ALA A 235 8.70 -3.96 18.81
N GLU A 236 8.30 -5.21 18.58
CA GLU A 236 8.97 -6.40 19.08
C GLU A 236 9.44 -7.28 17.93
N ASN A 237 10.57 -7.95 18.10
CA ASN A 237 11.13 -8.90 17.14
C ASN A 237 11.32 -8.34 15.72
N ILE A 238 11.70 -7.07 15.56
CA ILE A 238 11.75 -6.36 14.28
C ILE A 238 12.68 -6.98 13.21
N SER A 239 13.58 -7.88 13.61
CA SER A 239 14.42 -8.68 12.69
C SER A 239 13.97 -10.15 12.65
N TYR A 240 12.70 -10.44 12.98
CA TYR A 240 12.17 -11.81 13.07
C TYR A 240 12.93 -12.68 14.07
N SER A 241 13.40 -12.09 15.16
CA SER A 241 14.24 -12.72 16.19
C SER A 241 13.83 -12.29 17.59
N THR A 242 13.85 -13.22 18.55
CA THR A 242 13.57 -12.96 19.98
C THR A 242 14.72 -12.28 20.74
N THR A 243 15.68 -11.70 20.06
CA THR A 243 16.77 -10.98 20.71
C THR A 243 16.27 -9.65 21.24
N ALA A 244 16.30 -9.43 22.54
CA ALA A 244 15.76 -8.22 23.21
C ALA A 244 16.38 -6.87 22.75
N THR A 245 17.44 -6.91 21.94
CA THR A 245 18.01 -5.71 21.30
C THR A 245 17.23 -5.27 20.07
N GLU A 246 16.26 -6.07 19.64
CA GLU A 246 15.39 -5.83 18.49
C GLU A 246 14.08 -5.10 18.87
N ASP A 247 13.78 -5.01 20.19
CA ASP A 247 12.60 -4.30 20.67
C ASP A 247 12.86 -2.79 20.69
N GLN A 248 11.92 -2.01 20.20
CA GLN A 248 12.03 -0.55 20.08
C GLN A 248 10.75 0.14 20.54
N GLU A 249 10.91 1.32 21.12
CA GLU A 249 9.82 2.22 21.47
C GLU A 249 10.07 3.59 20.84
N ILE A 250 9.06 4.17 20.25
CA ILE A 250 9.11 5.51 19.70
C ILE A 250 7.90 6.35 20.13
N TRP A 251 8.11 7.64 20.23
CA TRP A 251 7.04 8.62 20.33
C TRP A 251 7.38 9.85 19.51
N ALA A 252 6.39 10.44 18.88
CA ALA A 252 6.57 11.67 18.09
C ALA A 252 5.34 12.57 18.16
N VAL A 253 5.57 13.83 17.79
CA VAL A 253 4.53 14.83 17.55
C VAL A 253 4.84 15.51 16.22
N ASN A 254 3.89 15.48 15.28
CA ASN A 254 4.01 15.99 13.93
C ASN A 254 2.99 17.09 13.66
#